data_2d063054f070f6cb6cc9260389275891
#
_entry.id   2d063054f070f6cb6cc9260389275891
#
_cell.length_a   1.000
_cell.length_b   1.000
_cell.length_c   1.000
_cell.angle_alpha   90.00
_cell.angle_beta   90.00
_cell.angle_gamma   90.00
#
_symmetry.space_group_name_H-M   'P 1'
#
loop_
_entity.id
_entity.type
_entity.pdbx_description
1 polymer ?
#
loop_
_entity_poly.entity_id
_entity_poly.type
_entity_poly.pdbx_seq_one_letter_code
_entity_poly.pdbx_strand_id
1 'polypeptide(L)'
;MHRFRVLTLCAGLAAGSQVMLSAAKGNADKGKAVFETCAVCHNPDNVEKKMGPGLKGFFKKDKMSNGKKVTDANVKARIDEGGQGMPAYKDMLSDAEKDDLIAYLKTL
;
A
#
# COMPACT_ATOMS: atom_id res chain seq x y z
N MET A 1 66.85 -7.60 6.77
CA MET A 1 65.85 -7.36 5.70
C MET A 1 64.54 -7.90 6.19
N HIS A 2 63.69 -7.04 6.69
CA HIS A 2 62.35 -7.43 7.12
C HIS A 2 61.37 -7.03 6.05
N ARG A 3 60.78 -8.03 5.42
CA ARG A 3 59.68 -7.82 4.51
C ARG A 3 58.41 -7.74 5.33
N PHE A 4 57.90 -6.55 5.52
CA PHE A 4 56.56 -6.35 6.00
C PHE A 4 55.57 -6.73 4.89
N ARG A 5 54.91 -7.82 5.14
CA ARG A 5 53.72 -8.15 4.36
C ARG A 5 52.56 -7.36 4.95
N VAL A 6 52.17 -6.32 4.26
CA VAL A 6 50.90 -5.64 4.55
C VAL A 6 49.82 -6.58 4.11
N LEU A 7 49.16 -7.19 5.04
CA LEU A 7 47.90 -7.86 4.80
C LEU A 7 46.86 -6.78 4.68
N THR A 8 46.51 -6.48 3.45
CA THR A 8 45.35 -5.65 3.17
C THR A 8 44.10 -6.47 3.47
N LEU A 9 43.53 -6.22 4.62
CA LEU A 9 42.24 -6.76 4.98
C LEU A 9 41.21 -5.99 4.19
N CYS A 10 40.78 -6.54 3.08
CA CYS A 10 39.58 -6.08 2.43
C CYS A 10 38.39 -6.46 3.29
N ALA A 11 37.95 -5.55 4.12
CA ALA A 11 36.66 -5.65 4.77
C ALA A 11 35.61 -5.51 3.69
N GLY A 12 35.11 -6.62 3.24
CA GLY A 12 33.93 -6.63 2.37
C GLY A 12 32.76 -6.10 3.16
N LEU A 13 32.39 -4.87 2.90
CA LEU A 13 31.13 -4.34 3.39
C LEU A 13 30.02 -5.12 2.68
N ALA A 14 29.42 -6.01 3.39
CA ALA A 14 28.17 -6.61 2.97
C ALA A 14 27.07 -5.56 3.10
N ALA A 15 26.84 -4.78 2.05
CA ALA A 15 25.72 -3.88 1.94
C ALA A 15 24.49 -4.69 1.52
N GLY A 16 23.91 -5.45 2.45
CA GLY A 16 22.83 -6.37 2.11
C GLY A 16 21.44 -5.96 2.55
N SER A 17 21.25 -4.79 3.16
CA SER A 17 20.02 -4.52 3.89
C SER A 17 19.01 -3.62 3.18
N GLN A 18 19.25 -3.17 1.96
CA GLN A 18 18.38 -2.22 1.30
C GLN A 18 17.21 -2.85 0.56
N VAL A 19 17.18 -4.15 0.44
CA VAL A 19 16.16 -4.87 -0.34
C VAL A 19 14.75 -4.71 0.24
N MET A 20 14.64 -4.42 1.52
CA MET A 20 13.35 -4.33 2.18
C MET A 20 12.62 -3.02 1.94
N LEU A 21 13.29 -2.00 1.45
CA LEU A 21 12.73 -0.67 1.26
C LEU A 21 11.81 -0.57 0.05
N SER A 22 11.95 -1.47 -0.93
CA SER A 22 11.12 -1.48 -2.13
C SER A 22 9.74 -2.11 -1.93
N ALA A 23 9.52 -2.85 -0.83
CA ALA A 23 8.30 -3.62 -0.63
C ALA A 23 7.22 -2.88 0.18
N ALA A 24 7.58 -1.81 0.89
CA ALA A 24 6.65 -1.14 1.80
C ALA A 24 6.55 0.34 1.45
N LYS A 25 5.58 0.70 0.62
CA LYS A 25 5.24 2.10 0.35
C LYS A 25 4.39 2.73 1.43
N GLY A 26 3.74 1.98 2.27
CA GLY A 26 2.83 2.50 3.26
C GLY A 26 2.84 1.67 4.53
N ASN A 27 2.20 2.21 5.55
CA ASN A 27 2.04 1.58 6.85
C ASN A 27 0.58 1.16 7.03
N ALA A 28 0.33 -0.14 7.17
CA ALA A 28 -1.02 -0.69 7.29
C ALA A 28 -1.73 -0.22 8.56
N ASP A 29 -1.04 -0.03 9.67
CA ASP A 29 -1.66 0.45 10.90
C ASP A 29 -2.14 1.90 10.77
N LYS A 30 -1.36 2.75 10.14
CA LYS A 30 -1.78 4.11 9.80
C LYS A 30 -2.91 4.10 8.78
N GLY A 31 -2.85 3.21 7.82
CA GLY A 31 -3.89 3.02 6.81
C GLY A 31 -5.22 2.61 7.40
N LYS A 32 -5.21 1.82 8.47
CA LYS A 32 -6.42 1.48 9.22
C LYS A 32 -7.12 2.72 9.77
N ALA A 33 -6.36 3.67 10.30
CA ALA A 33 -6.91 4.92 10.77
C ALA A 33 -7.48 5.78 9.63
N VAL A 34 -6.80 5.83 8.49
CA VAL A 34 -7.31 6.49 7.28
C VAL A 34 -8.60 5.83 6.81
N PHE A 35 -8.68 4.51 6.88
CA PHE A 35 -9.85 3.73 6.47
C PHE A 35 -11.14 4.07 7.25
N GLU A 36 -11.04 4.63 8.43
CA GLU A 36 -12.23 5.01 9.20
C GLU A 36 -13.20 5.90 8.39
N THR A 37 -12.67 6.77 7.56
CA THR A 37 -13.47 7.58 6.65
C THR A 37 -14.15 6.73 5.57
N CYS A 38 -13.51 5.67 5.13
CA CYS A 38 -14.02 4.74 4.11
C CYS A 38 -15.06 3.78 4.69
N ALA A 39 -14.97 3.47 5.98
CA ALA A 39 -15.82 2.51 6.68
C ALA A 39 -17.29 2.94 6.72
N VAL A 40 -17.59 4.19 6.48
CA VAL A 40 -18.97 4.70 6.36
C VAL A 40 -19.70 3.98 5.23
N CYS A 41 -19.00 3.67 4.15
CA CYS A 41 -19.57 3.07 2.94
C CYS A 41 -19.06 1.66 2.63
N HIS A 42 -17.95 1.25 3.23
CA HIS A 42 -17.30 -0.02 2.93
C HIS A 42 -17.15 -0.90 4.16
N ASN A 43 -17.51 -2.18 4.05
CA ASN A 43 -17.22 -3.18 5.07
C ASN A 43 -15.80 -3.73 4.85
N PRO A 44 -14.90 -3.67 5.86
CA PRO A 44 -13.58 -4.27 5.72
C PRO A 44 -13.56 -5.77 5.96
N ASP A 45 -14.51 -6.29 6.73
CA ASP A 45 -14.49 -7.65 7.28
C ASP A 45 -15.29 -8.67 6.48
N ASN A 46 -16.04 -8.24 5.50
CA ASN A 46 -16.87 -9.10 4.67
C ASN A 46 -17.03 -8.54 3.26
N VAL A 47 -17.71 -9.28 2.40
CA VAL A 47 -17.97 -8.90 1.00
C VAL A 47 -19.33 -8.25 0.81
N GLU A 48 -20.08 -8.07 1.87
CA GLU A 48 -21.43 -7.49 1.79
C GLU A 48 -21.37 -6.03 1.41
N LYS A 49 -22.31 -5.65 0.54
CA LYS A 49 -22.45 -4.28 0.08
C LYS A 49 -23.17 -3.44 1.13
N LYS A 50 -22.60 -2.27 1.42
CA LYS A 50 -23.29 -1.15 2.04
C LYS A 50 -23.65 -0.15 0.93
N MET A 51 -23.23 1.12 1.08
CA MET A 51 -23.25 2.08 -0.02
C MET A 51 -22.19 1.73 -1.06
N GLY A 52 -21.03 1.28 -0.61
CA GLY A 52 -19.97 0.73 -1.45
C GLY A 52 -19.80 -0.78 -1.23
N PRO A 53 -19.03 -1.45 -2.11
CA PRO A 53 -18.80 -2.88 -1.97
C PRO A 53 -18.00 -3.21 -0.71
N GLY A 54 -18.22 -4.41 -0.16
CA GLY A 54 -17.38 -4.96 0.88
C GLY A 54 -15.97 -5.23 0.36
N LEU A 55 -14.97 -5.00 1.19
CA LEU A 55 -13.58 -4.99 0.77
C LEU A 55 -12.75 -6.16 1.26
N LYS A 56 -13.36 -7.14 1.94
CA LYS A 56 -12.63 -8.34 2.33
C LYS A 56 -12.04 -9.04 1.11
N GLY A 57 -10.73 -9.28 1.15
CA GLY A 57 -10.02 -9.92 0.06
C GLY A 57 -9.87 -9.06 -1.20
N PHE A 58 -10.01 -7.75 -1.08
CA PHE A 58 -10.06 -6.83 -2.21
C PHE A 58 -8.84 -6.96 -3.14
N PHE A 59 -7.63 -6.99 -2.60
CA PHE A 59 -6.41 -7.13 -3.41
C PHE A 59 -6.18 -8.55 -3.97
N LYS A 60 -6.99 -9.52 -3.57
CA LYS A 60 -6.97 -10.87 -4.14
C LYS A 60 -7.91 -11.00 -5.34
N LYS A 61 -8.75 -10.00 -5.58
CA LYS A 61 -9.62 -9.96 -6.76
C LYS A 61 -8.84 -9.53 -7.99
N ASP A 62 -9.28 -9.99 -9.14
CA ASP A 62 -8.69 -9.61 -10.42
C ASP A 62 -9.08 -8.17 -10.82
N LYS A 63 -10.35 -7.82 -10.65
CA LYS A 63 -10.89 -6.53 -11.10
C LYS A 63 -11.71 -5.83 -10.02
N MET A 64 -11.66 -4.51 -10.08
CA MET A 64 -12.56 -3.64 -9.31
C MET A 64 -13.93 -3.56 -9.97
N SER A 65 -14.89 -2.95 -9.27
CA SER A 65 -16.25 -2.72 -9.79
C SER A 65 -16.30 -1.87 -11.07
N ASN A 66 -15.28 -1.06 -11.32
CA ASN A 66 -15.15 -0.28 -12.55
C ASN A 66 -14.53 -1.06 -13.72
N GLY A 67 -14.26 -2.35 -13.54
CA GLY A 67 -13.68 -3.21 -14.57
C GLY A 67 -12.16 -3.14 -14.71
N LYS A 68 -11.50 -2.25 -14.00
CA LYS A 68 -10.04 -2.13 -14.03
C LYS A 68 -9.40 -3.14 -13.09
N LYS A 69 -8.18 -3.59 -13.42
CA LYS A 69 -7.41 -4.50 -12.57
C LYS A 69 -7.15 -3.91 -11.19
N VAL A 70 -7.12 -4.76 -10.18
CA VAL A 70 -6.72 -4.39 -8.83
C VAL A 70 -5.21 -4.29 -8.78
N THR A 71 -4.69 -3.08 -8.94
CA THR A 71 -3.28 -2.71 -8.79
C THR A 71 -3.17 -1.50 -7.88
N ASP A 72 -2.01 -1.29 -7.30
CA ASP A 72 -1.78 -0.11 -6.45
C ASP A 72 -2.13 1.18 -7.21
N ALA A 73 -1.68 1.31 -8.45
CA ALA A 73 -1.94 2.49 -9.27
C ALA A 73 -3.42 2.69 -9.58
N ASN A 74 -4.12 1.62 -9.96
CA ASN A 74 -5.55 1.71 -10.28
C ASN A 74 -6.41 1.95 -9.05
N VAL A 75 -6.06 1.37 -7.92
CA VAL A 75 -6.74 1.63 -6.64
C VAL A 75 -6.52 3.07 -6.20
N LYS A 76 -5.30 3.57 -6.30
CA LYS A 76 -4.99 4.98 -6.01
C LYS A 76 -5.79 5.93 -6.90
N ALA A 77 -5.88 5.64 -8.18
CA ALA A 77 -6.67 6.42 -9.12
C ALA A 77 -8.16 6.43 -8.75
N ARG A 78 -8.69 5.30 -8.31
CA ARG A 78 -10.08 5.22 -7.85
C ARG A 78 -10.33 6.03 -6.59
N ILE A 79 -9.40 6.01 -5.65
CA ILE A 79 -9.46 6.84 -4.44
C ILE A 79 -9.40 8.32 -4.80
N ASP A 80 -8.52 8.69 -5.70
CA ASP A 80 -8.36 10.08 -6.13
C ASP A 80 -9.59 10.62 -6.86
N GLU A 81 -10.12 9.85 -7.79
CA GLU A 81 -11.17 10.28 -8.69
C GLU A 81 -12.59 10.05 -8.15
N GLY A 82 -12.77 9.03 -7.32
CA GLY A 82 -14.07 8.61 -6.85
C GLY A 82 -14.95 8.11 -8.00
N GLY A 83 -16.23 8.34 -7.89
CA GLY A 83 -17.24 8.01 -8.90
C GLY A 83 -18.28 7.03 -8.38
N GLN A 84 -19.46 7.00 -9.02
CA GLN A 84 -20.58 6.14 -8.64
C GLN A 84 -20.99 6.28 -7.16
N GLY A 85 -21.04 7.51 -6.68
CA GLY A 85 -21.37 7.84 -5.29
C GLY A 85 -20.18 7.86 -4.34
N MET A 86 -19.03 7.40 -4.74
CA MET A 86 -17.80 7.52 -3.95
C MET A 86 -17.20 8.92 -4.12
N PRO A 87 -16.90 9.65 -3.02
CA PRO A 87 -16.22 10.94 -3.12
C PRO A 87 -14.83 10.83 -3.72
N ALA A 88 -14.36 11.92 -4.32
CA ALA A 88 -12.98 12.06 -4.77
C ALA A 88 -12.09 12.48 -3.60
N TYR A 89 -11.03 11.74 -3.35
CA TYR A 89 -10.11 12.00 -2.23
C TYR A 89 -8.78 12.62 -2.66
N LYS A 90 -8.65 13.01 -3.91
CA LYS A 90 -7.40 13.55 -4.47
C LYS A 90 -6.79 14.65 -3.60
N ASP A 91 -7.61 15.60 -3.18
CA ASP A 91 -7.19 16.75 -2.39
C ASP A 91 -7.49 16.61 -0.89
N MET A 92 -8.13 15.52 -0.48
CA MET A 92 -8.51 15.25 0.90
C MET A 92 -7.50 14.40 1.66
N LEU A 93 -6.75 13.57 0.95
CA LEU A 93 -5.70 12.70 1.50
C LEU A 93 -4.37 13.05 0.86
N SER A 94 -3.31 13.04 1.67
CA SER A 94 -1.94 13.14 1.16
C SER A 94 -1.54 11.86 0.42
N ASP A 95 -0.50 11.90 -0.40
CA ASP A 95 0.03 10.72 -1.05
C ASP A 95 0.48 9.66 -0.04
N ALA A 96 1.09 10.08 1.08
CA ALA A 96 1.47 9.18 2.15
C ALA A 96 0.26 8.49 2.78
N GLU A 97 -0.83 9.20 3.02
CA GLU A 97 -2.05 8.63 3.55
C GLU A 97 -2.69 7.64 2.58
N LYS A 98 -2.65 7.92 1.28
CA LYS A 98 -3.12 6.98 0.25
C LYS A 98 -2.29 5.72 0.21
N ASP A 99 -0.98 5.84 0.31
CA ASP A 99 -0.08 4.69 0.37
C ASP A 99 -0.31 3.84 1.63
N ASP A 100 -0.53 4.48 2.76
CA ASP A 100 -0.89 3.80 4.02
C ASP A 100 -2.24 3.08 3.88
N LEU A 101 -3.22 3.72 3.29
CA LEU A 101 -4.54 3.13 3.03
C LEU A 101 -4.44 1.90 2.13
N ILE A 102 -3.67 1.97 1.06
CA ILE A 102 -3.44 0.84 0.16
C ILE A 102 -2.75 -0.30 0.90
N ALA A 103 -1.76 -0.02 1.73
CA ALA A 103 -1.11 -1.03 2.57
C ALA A 103 -2.11 -1.73 3.48
N TYR A 104 -3.03 -0.99 4.08
CA TYR A 104 -4.11 -1.57 4.89
C TYR A 104 -5.06 -2.43 4.06
N LEU A 105 -5.50 -1.96 2.90
CA LEU A 105 -6.40 -2.70 2.02
C LEU A 105 -5.82 -4.06 1.58
N LYS A 106 -4.51 -4.16 1.46
CA LYS A 106 -3.82 -5.42 1.15
C LYS A 106 -3.92 -6.45 2.28
N THR A 107 -4.25 -6.03 3.49
CA THR A 107 -4.42 -6.92 4.65
C THR A 107 -5.81 -7.54 4.75
N LEU A 108 -6.77 -7.05 3.99
CA LEU A 108 -8.17 -7.46 4.07
C LEU A 108 -8.52 -8.79 3.39
#